data_247a47a53805081cdd7307c9d817a54a
#
_entry.id   247a47a53805081cdd7307c9d817a54a
#
_cell.length_a   1.000
_cell.length_b   1.000
_cell.length_c   1.000
_cell.angle_alpha   90.00
_cell.angle_beta   90.00
_cell.angle_gamma   90.00
#
_symmetry.space_group_name_H-M   'P 1'
#
loop_
_entity.id
_entity.type
_entity.pdbx_description
1 polymer ?
#
loop_
_entity_poly.entity_id
_entity_poly.type
_entity_poly.pdbx_seq_one_letter_code
_entity_poly.pdbx_strand_id
1 'polypeptide(L)'
;KKNNKPLTNVFYNKGYEVGALAVNPKQENELYLSGVPLLRSNNGGITWTLLKDNPKEQKVYQLFADERQLILVTDQGMFQSLDQGRTWAKQQMPQTASVISLSIGKPENDTFYASILNEGVFKHTASGWSFLSPEKGALVVTPENKLFLSQPLGSILPLRQNKVTLPYDKKTKQRYPLQTALALSPQNNTILYAGTNTLFQSLNEGKQWNTISPDLTNGDKGGILSYGTISAICESPFQFGLLYTGSDDGMIYTSQNGGVSWQMIYSSFPTPNRVACLLASKHAQERVYAILQNDNHQALLFRSNNMGKSWDNLKANLPEETLNVIVEDPANEQVLYLGTENGLYVSFDMGEKWHPFKENLPRSSVSAIAINPQNNQLYVGTKGHGFFTANVTTLRELRAAVQAQLFYPLKETYTIAYSPKWGNAPSPWQAPEEPVLYLESFASKDNNTIKISVVKNKITFAKFTYQTKVGFNFIPFDLTFVEEGRIAYEKKLLTTFKKADNGKYYLPKGNYQIIFESDGFEEERTLVIE
;
A
#
# COMPACT_ATOMS: atom_id res chain seq x y z
N LYS A 1 44.31 -11.77 -34.60
CA LYS A 1 44.62 -12.03 -33.18
C LYS A 1 44.67 -10.70 -32.49
N LYS A 2 43.55 -10.12 -32.04
CA LYS A 2 43.50 -8.87 -31.27
C LYS A 2 42.90 -9.21 -29.92
N ASN A 3 43.63 -8.86 -28.91
CA ASN A 3 43.35 -8.79 -27.49
C ASN A 3 41.87 -8.86 -27.10
N ASN A 4 41.27 -10.02 -27.15
CA ASN A 4 40.10 -10.34 -26.33
C ASN A 4 40.64 -10.43 -24.91
N LYS A 5 40.59 -9.34 -24.15
CA LYS A 5 40.63 -9.48 -22.69
C LYS A 5 39.32 -10.14 -22.31
N PRO A 6 39.34 -11.35 -21.80
CA PRO A 6 38.11 -12.01 -21.38
C PRO A 6 37.44 -11.18 -20.30
N LEU A 7 36.13 -11.17 -20.27
CA LEU A 7 35.30 -10.52 -19.24
C LEU A 7 35.79 -10.83 -17.81
N THR A 8 36.45 -11.96 -17.62
CA THR A 8 37.10 -12.40 -16.38
C THR A 8 38.02 -11.35 -15.75
N ASN A 9 38.70 -10.50 -16.53
CA ASN A 9 39.63 -9.50 -15.98
C ASN A 9 38.96 -8.22 -15.48
N VAL A 10 37.70 -8.00 -15.81
CA VAL A 10 36.96 -6.81 -15.37
C VAL A 10 36.29 -7.03 -14.02
N PHE A 11 36.04 -8.31 -13.64
CA PHE A 11 35.33 -8.70 -12.43
C PHE A 11 36.23 -9.25 -11.31
N TYR A 12 37.56 -9.26 -11.49
CA TYR A 12 38.50 -10.05 -10.66
C TYR A 12 38.67 -9.57 -9.21
N ASN A 13 38.17 -8.43 -8.80
CA ASN A 13 38.53 -7.88 -7.49
C ASN A 13 37.39 -7.64 -6.49
N LYS A 14 36.10 -7.86 -6.84
CA LYS A 14 35.01 -7.64 -5.89
C LYS A 14 33.82 -8.57 -6.13
N GLY A 15 33.92 -9.85 -5.82
CA GLY A 15 32.80 -10.78 -5.72
C GLY A 15 31.83 -10.80 -6.92
N TYR A 16 31.65 -11.97 -7.49
CA TYR A 16 30.90 -12.21 -8.74
C TYR A 16 29.39 -12.04 -8.58
N GLU A 17 28.84 -10.87 -8.89
CA GLU A 17 27.41 -10.75 -9.15
C GLU A 17 27.20 -10.03 -10.49
N VAL A 18 27.12 -10.82 -11.58
CA VAL A 18 26.51 -10.36 -12.83
C VAL A 18 25.00 -10.39 -12.58
N GLY A 19 24.37 -9.21 -12.48
CA GLY A 19 22.97 -9.12 -12.11
C GLY A 19 22.02 -9.29 -13.30
N ALA A 20 22.26 -8.61 -14.43
CA ALA A 20 21.37 -8.60 -15.58
C ALA A 20 22.08 -8.26 -16.89
N LEU A 21 21.55 -8.80 -17.99
CA LEU A 21 21.93 -8.47 -19.36
C LEU A 21 20.72 -7.84 -20.06
N ALA A 22 20.91 -6.71 -20.73
CA ALA A 22 19.89 -6.09 -21.57
C ALA A 22 20.41 -5.84 -22.99
N VAL A 23 19.53 -5.97 -23.97
CA VAL A 23 19.78 -5.73 -25.38
C VAL A 23 18.95 -4.53 -25.82
N ASN A 24 19.53 -3.60 -26.56
CA ASN A 24 18.75 -2.52 -27.18
C ASN A 24 17.89 -3.11 -28.31
N PRO A 25 16.55 -3.05 -28.23
CA PRO A 25 15.67 -3.71 -29.19
C PRO A 25 15.76 -3.18 -30.62
N LYS A 26 16.33 -1.97 -30.84
CA LYS A 26 16.55 -1.40 -32.18
C LYS A 26 17.98 -1.52 -32.66
N GLN A 27 18.92 -1.86 -31.79
CA GLN A 27 20.34 -2.01 -32.11
C GLN A 27 20.85 -3.31 -31.49
N GLU A 28 20.59 -4.43 -32.16
CA GLU A 28 20.87 -5.79 -31.68
C GLU A 28 22.33 -6.02 -31.25
N ASN A 29 23.26 -5.22 -31.77
CA ASN A 29 24.67 -5.26 -31.39
C ASN A 29 24.98 -4.42 -30.15
N GLU A 30 24.01 -3.67 -29.63
CA GLU A 30 24.16 -2.86 -28.42
C GLU A 30 23.65 -3.63 -27.19
N LEU A 31 24.58 -3.99 -26.35
CA LEU A 31 24.34 -4.78 -25.14
C LEU A 31 24.79 -4.03 -23.90
N TYR A 32 24.06 -4.22 -22.82
CA TYR A 32 24.41 -3.70 -21.50
C TYR A 32 24.47 -4.84 -20.51
N LEU A 33 25.56 -4.92 -19.74
CA LEU A 33 25.78 -5.92 -18.73
C LEU A 33 25.90 -5.25 -17.37
N SER A 34 25.00 -5.57 -16.47
CA SER A 34 25.06 -5.06 -15.11
C SER A 34 25.92 -5.95 -14.23
N GLY A 35 26.69 -5.31 -13.44
CA GLY A 35 27.57 -5.81 -12.42
C GLY A 35 28.18 -4.60 -11.72
N VAL A 36 29.17 -4.80 -10.89
CA VAL A 36 29.99 -3.68 -10.43
C VAL A 36 31.36 -3.83 -11.13
N PRO A 37 31.57 -3.10 -12.19
CA PRO A 37 30.87 -1.97 -12.84
C PRO A 37 29.86 -2.35 -13.94
N LEU A 38 29.04 -1.37 -14.37
CA LEU A 38 28.13 -1.48 -15.52
C LEU A 38 28.93 -1.37 -16.83
N LEU A 39 28.70 -2.28 -17.76
CA LEU A 39 29.41 -2.38 -19.04
C LEU A 39 28.44 -2.22 -20.23
N ARG A 40 28.95 -1.65 -21.31
CA ARG A 40 28.27 -1.53 -22.61
C ARG A 40 29.12 -2.14 -23.73
N SER A 41 28.46 -2.87 -24.62
CA SER A 41 29.03 -3.32 -25.90
C SER A 41 28.25 -2.71 -27.07
N ASN A 42 28.91 -2.31 -28.14
CA ASN A 42 28.31 -1.82 -29.39
C ASN A 42 28.50 -2.82 -30.54
N ASN A 43 29.02 -3.99 -30.29
CA ASN A 43 29.40 -4.96 -31.31
C ASN A 43 29.04 -6.40 -30.94
N GLY A 44 27.86 -6.57 -30.38
CA GLY A 44 27.32 -7.91 -30.05
C GLY A 44 28.10 -8.64 -28.94
N GLY A 45 28.72 -7.90 -28.01
CA GLY A 45 29.47 -8.48 -26.89
C GLY A 45 30.94 -8.83 -27.21
N ILE A 46 31.44 -8.49 -28.40
CA ILE A 46 32.84 -8.78 -28.78
C ILE A 46 33.82 -7.93 -27.95
N THR A 47 33.47 -6.64 -27.72
CA THR A 47 34.20 -5.76 -26.82
C THR A 47 33.26 -5.02 -25.89
N TRP A 48 33.76 -4.73 -24.69
CA TRP A 48 33.00 -4.06 -23.63
C TRP A 48 33.70 -2.80 -23.16
N THR A 49 32.93 -1.75 -22.95
CA THR A 49 33.39 -0.47 -22.40
C THR A 49 32.73 -0.21 -21.06
N LEU A 50 33.53 0.33 -20.13
CA LEU A 50 33.06 0.70 -18.81
C LEU A 50 32.22 1.98 -18.89
N LEU A 51 31.04 2.00 -18.31
CA LEU A 51 30.25 3.21 -18.10
C LEU A 51 30.70 3.87 -16.79
N LYS A 52 31.42 5.03 -16.91
CA LYS A 52 32.16 5.64 -15.80
C LYS A 52 31.28 6.27 -14.71
N ASP A 53 30.14 6.79 -15.07
CA ASP A 53 29.27 7.57 -14.18
C ASP A 53 28.05 6.77 -13.70
N ASN A 54 28.16 5.43 -13.67
CA ASN A 54 27.12 4.59 -13.12
C ASN A 54 26.98 4.81 -11.60
N PRO A 55 25.80 4.54 -11.02
CA PRO A 55 25.62 4.54 -9.59
C PRO A 55 26.59 3.56 -8.93
N LYS A 56 27.51 4.07 -8.12
CA LYS A 56 28.61 3.29 -7.56
C LYS A 56 28.14 2.33 -6.46
N GLU A 57 28.73 1.11 -6.47
CA GLU A 57 28.63 0.13 -5.36
C GLU A 57 27.21 -0.37 -5.04
N GLN A 58 26.34 -0.57 -6.07
CA GLN A 58 24.97 -1.02 -5.88
C GLN A 58 24.78 -2.44 -6.42
N LYS A 59 23.99 -3.23 -5.68
CA LYS A 59 23.54 -4.53 -6.16
C LYS A 59 22.44 -4.32 -7.20
N VAL A 60 22.68 -4.73 -8.44
CA VAL A 60 21.73 -4.60 -9.54
C VAL A 60 20.87 -5.85 -9.63
N TYR A 61 19.57 -5.69 -9.54
CA TYR A 61 18.59 -6.76 -9.68
C TYR A 61 18.10 -6.92 -11.12
N GLN A 62 17.87 -5.78 -11.80
CA GLN A 62 17.35 -5.77 -13.18
C GLN A 62 17.94 -4.60 -13.97
N LEU A 63 18.05 -4.80 -15.28
CA LEU A 63 18.46 -3.80 -16.24
C LEU A 63 17.56 -3.90 -17.46
N PHE A 64 16.94 -2.78 -17.84
CA PHE A 64 16.12 -2.64 -19.04
C PHE A 64 16.78 -1.65 -19.98
N ALA A 65 16.75 -1.96 -21.27
CA ALA A 65 17.20 -1.08 -22.33
C ALA A 65 16.09 -0.94 -23.37
N ASP A 66 15.74 0.29 -23.73
CA ASP A 66 14.94 0.60 -24.90
C ASP A 66 15.66 1.65 -25.78
N GLU A 67 14.97 2.14 -26.83
CA GLU A 67 15.54 3.08 -27.80
C GLU A 67 16.00 4.39 -27.18
N ARG A 68 15.39 4.81 -26.08
CA ARG A 68 15.49 6.15 -25.51
C ARG A 68 16.11 6.17 -24.14
N GLN A 69 16.11 5.03 -23.44
CA GLN A 69 16.49 5.00 -22.03
C GLN A 69 17.07 3.66 -21.60
N LEU A 70 17.86 3.74 -20.55
CA LEU A 70 18.23 2.60 -19.72
C LEU A 70 17.58 2.74 -18.35
N ILE A 71 17.07 1.66 -17.79
CA ILE A 71 16.54 1.61 -16.43
C ILE A 71 17.32 0.57 -15.66
N LEU A 72 17.88 0.97 -14.53
CA LEU A 72 18.62 0.12 -13.62
C LEU A 72 17.86 0.01 -12.30
N VAL A 73 17.47 -1.21 -11.91
CA VAL A 73 16.86 -1.50 -10.62
C VAL A 73 17.93 -2.04 -9.68
N THR A 74 18.12 -1.36 -8.57
CA THR A 74 19.19 -1.66 -7.61
C THR A 74 18.63 -1.76 -6.18
N ASP A 75 19.48 -2.17 -5.24
CA ASP A 75 19.18 -2.11 -3.81
C ASP A 75 19.04 -0.68 -3.25
N GLN A 76 19.48 0.33 -4.02
CA GLN A 76 19.35 1.75 -3.67
C GLN A 76 18.19 2.47 -4.39
N GLY A 77 17.37 1.72 -5.16
CA GLY A 77 16.26 2.25 -5.94
C GLY A 77 16.46 2.12 -7.45
N MET A 78 15.61 2.83 -8.19
CA MET A 78 15.61 2.80 -9.64
C MET A 78 16.37 4.01 -10.19
N PHE A 79 17.21 3.77 -11.19
CA PHE A 79 17.96 4.81 -11.90
C PHE A 79 17.61 4.78 -13.38
N GLN A 80 17.49 5.94 -13.98
CA GLN A 80 17.21 6.12 -15.40
C GLN A 80 18.36 6.89 -16.05
N SER A 81 18.77 6.45 -17.22
CA SER A 81 19.66 7.17 -18.11
C SER A 81 18.95 7.41 -19.44
N LEU A 82 18.96 8.66 -19.93
CA LEU A 82 18.42 9.07 -21.22
C LEU A 82 19.50 9.27 -22.28
N ASP A 83 20.76 8.98 -21.93
CA ASP A 83 21.96 9.21 -22.75
C ASP A 83 22.85 7.95 -22.87
N GLN A 84 22.20 6.79 -22.93
CA GLN A 84 22.84 5.49 -23.10
C GLN A 84 23.83 5.13 -21.97
N GLY A 85 23.49 5.50 -20.73
CA GLY A 85 24.26 5.19 -19.54
C GLY A 85 25.44 6.12 -19.26
N ARG A 86 25.51 7.29 -19.92
CA ARG A 86 26.55 8.28 -19.64
C ARG A 86 26.29 9.04 -18.35
N THR A 87 25.03 9.42 -18.13
CA THR A 87 24.55 10.00 -16.86
C THR A 87 23.35 9.24 -16.34
N TRP A 88 23.16 9.25 -15.03
CA TRP A 88 22.07 8.53 -14.36
C TRP A 88 21.33 9.46 -13.40
N ALA A 89 20.02 9.52 -13.56
CA ALA A 89 19.14 10.17 -12.61
C ALA A 89 18.45 9.11 -11.75
N LYS A 90 18.55 9.23 -10.42
CA LYS A 90 17.76 8.41 -9.52
C LYS A 90 16.30 8.78 -9.73
N GLN A 91 15.49 7.80 -10.13
CA GLN A 91 14.07 7.97 -10.24
C GLN A 91 13.46 7.93 -8.84
N GLN A 92 12.85 9.03 -8.47
CA GLN A 92 12.12 9.12 -7.19
C GLN A 92 10.75 8.46 -7.37
N MET A 93 10.73 7.13 -7.55
CA MET A 93 9.48 6.39 -7.59
C MET A 93 9.37 5.52 -6.33
N PRO A 94 8.35 5.76 -5.49
CA PRO A 94 8.13 4.97 -4.28
C PRO A 94 7.65 3.52 -4.54
N GLN A 95 7.63 3.06 -5.79
CA GLN A 95 7.03 1.78 -6.19
C GLN A 95 7.78 0.51 -5.71
N THR A 96 9.01 0.65 -5.25
CA THR A 96 9.78 -0.48 -4.66
C THR A 96 10.18 -0.21 -3.20
N ALA A 97 9.72 0.88 -2.65
CA ALA A 97 10.15 1.38 -1.35
C ALA A 97 9.38 0.74 -0.20
N SER A 98 10.04 0.60 0.94
CA SER A 98 9.38 0.22 2.18
C SER A 98 8.81 1.46 2.87
N VAL A 99 7.50 1.61 2.85
CA VAL A 99 6.82 2.72 3.52
C VAL A 99 6.81 2.48 5.03
N ILE A 100 7.31 3.44 5.80
CA ILE A 100 7.28 3.41 7.27
C ILE A 100 5.95 3.95 7.79
N SER A 101 5.53 5.10 7.27
CA SER A 101 4.30 5.77 7.67
C SER A 101 3.75 6.67 6.57
N LEU A 102 2.43 6.87 6.62
CA LEU A 102 1.69 7.80 5.77
C LEU A 102 0.93 8.79 6.66
N SER A 103 0.85 10.03 6.24
CA SER A 103 0.06 11.05 6.91
C SER A 103 -0.54 12.01 5.89
N ILE A 104 -1.82 12.35 6.05
CA ILE A 104 -2.50 13.32 5.22
C ILE A 104 -2.24 14.71 5.78
N GLY A 105 -1.86 15.64 4.92
CA GLY A 105 -1.75 17.05 5.24
C GLY A 105 -3.10 17.75 5.12
N LYS A 106 -3.16 18.83 4.33
CA LYS A 106 -4.43 19.47 3.98
C LYS A 106 -5.25 18.58 3.06
N PRO A 107 -6.39 18.04 3.51
CA PRO A 107 -7.22 17.14 2.71
C PRO A 107 -7.71 17.76 1.40
N GLU A 108 -7.99 19.07 1.40
CA GLU A 108 -8.54 19.83 0.25
C GLU A 108 -7.59 19.85 -0.96
N ASN A 109 -6.29 19.74 -0.72
CA ASN A 109 -5.26 19.83 -1.76
C ASN A 109 -4.74 18.47 -2.21
N ASP A 110 -5.37 17.37 -1.79
CA ASP A 110 -4.90 15.99 -2.01
C ASP A 110 -3.41 15.80 -1.67
N THR A 111 -2.99 16.51 -0.61
CA THR A 111 -1.60 16.48 -0.16
C THR A 111 -1.42 15.41 0.90
N PHE A 112 -0.53 14.48 0.65
CA PHE A 112 -0.11 13.53 1.67
C PHE A 112 1.42 13.38 1.71
N TYR A 113 1.90 12.81 2.79
CA TYR A 113 3.31 12.64 3.07
C TYR A 113 3.61 11.18 3.38
N ALA A 114 4.74 10.71 2.90
CA ALA A 114 5.24 9.36 3.15
C ALA A 114 6.66 9.42 3.73
N SER A 115 6.89 8.66 4.79
CA SER A 115 8.24 8.33 5.24
C SER A 115 8.62 6.96 4.71
N ILE A 116 9.72 6.90 3.98
CA ILE A 116 10.19 5.72 3.24
C ILE A 116 11.53 5.28 3.83
N LEU A 117 11.62 3.98 4.13
CA LEU A 117 12.84 3.39 4.70
C LEU A 117 14.01 3.56 3.73
N ASN A 118 15.14 4.08 4.23
CA ASN A 118 16.37 4.35 3.49
C ASN A 118 16.30 5.45 2.42
N GLU A 119 15.11 6.03 2.17
CA GLU A 119 14.95 7.07 1.15
C GLU A 119 14.58 8.44 1.72
N GLY A 120 13.89 8.47 2.87
CA GLY A 120 13.53 9.70 3.56
C GLY A 120 12.06 10.07 3.47
N VAL A 121 11.76 11.36 3.56
CA VAL A 121 10.40 11.91 3.55
C VAL A 121 10.07 12.52 2.21
N PHE A 122 8.89 12.16 1.71
CA PHE A 122 8.34 12.64 0.44
C PHE A 122 6.97 13.29 0.66
N LYS A 123 6.67 14.25 -0.19
CA LYS A 123 5.35 14.87 -0.33
C LYS A 123 4.76 14.50 -1.67
N HIS A 124 3.49 14.11 -1.68
CA HIS A 124 2.70 13.94 -2.90
C HIS A 124 1.66 15.05 -3.03
N THR A 125 1.47 15.51 -4.27
CA THR A 125 0.43 16.46 -4.67
C THR A 125 -0.07 16.07 -6.06
N ALA A 126 -1.05 16.77 -6.60
CA ALA A 126 -1.53 16.58 -7.99
C ALA A 126 -0.40 16.67 -9.03
N SER A 127 0.70 17.39 -8.75
CA SER A 127 1.88 17.48 -9.62
C SER A 127 2.88 16.32 -9.45
N GLY A 128 2.58 15.35 -8.57
CA GLY A 128 3.42 14.19 -8.29
C GLY A 128 4.23 14.29 -7.00
N TRP A 129 5.27 13.47 -6.93
CA TRP A 129 6.13 13.33 -5.76
C TRP A 129 7.25 14.36 -5.70
N SER A 130 7.52 14.87 -4.51
CA SER A 130 8.68 15.72 -4.22
C SER A 130 9.40 15.24 -2.96
N PHE A 131 10.73 15.18 -3.03
CA PHE A 131 11.58 14.85 -1.89
C PHE A 131 11.67 16.03 -0.93
N LEU A 132 11.59 15.76 0.38
CA LEU A 132 11.64 16.79 1.42
C LEU A 132 12.85 16.67 2.34
N SER A 133 13.22 15.44 2.74
CA SER A 133 14.28 15.23 3.74
C SER A 133 14.83 13.80 3.67
N PRO A 134 16.13 13.58 3.85
CA PRO A 134 16.74 12.26 3.94
C PRO A 134 16.43 11.54 5.28
N GLU A 135 15.87 12.25 6.23
CA GLU A 135 15.55 11.71 7.55
C GLU A 135 14.37 10.73 7.47
N LYS A 136 14.36 9.75 8.36
CA LYS A 136 13.35 8.69 8.39
C LYS A 136 12.78 8.53 9.80
N GLY A 137 11.57 7.99 9.87
CA GLY A 137 10.86 7.73 11.13
C GLY A 137 9.36 7.71 10.92
N ALA A 138 8.60 7.40 11.96
CA ALA A 138 7.15 7.58 11.89
C ALA A 138 6.82 9.07 11.78
N LEU A 139 5.91 9.39 10.88
CA LEU A 139 5.60 10.73 10.46
C LEU A 139 4.26 11.19 11.04
N VAL A 140 4.24 12.36 11.62
CA VAL A 140 3.03 13.07 12.03
C VAL A 140 2.98 14.42 11.31
N VAL A 141 1.82 14.74 10.74
CA VAL A 141 1.62 15.98 9.98
C VAL A 141 0.43 16.74 10.53
N THR A 142 0.62 18.04 10.79
CA THR A 142 -0.48 18.92 11.18
C THR A 142 -1.29 19.37 9.96
N PRO A 143 -2.54 19.83 10.14
CA PRO A 143 -3.33 20.40 9.05
C PRO A 143 -2.66 21.59 8.34
N GLU A 144 -1.74 22.30 9.02
CA GLU A 144 -0.93 23.38 8.43
C GLU A 144 0.30 22.86 7.67
N ASN A 145 0.41 21.54 7.48
CA ASN A 145 1.54 20.87 6.83
C ASN A 145 2.88 21.02 7.57
N LYS A 146 2.87 21.14 8.90
CA LYS A 146 4.07 20.98 9.72
C LYS A 146 4.32 19.50 9.95
N LEU A 147 5.54 19.07 9.75
CA LEU A 147 5.95 17.67 9.79
C LEU A 147 6.84 17.41 11.02
N PHE A 148 6.53 16.33 11.71
CA PHE A 148 7.32 15.83 12.84
C PHE A 148 7.66 14.36 12.59
N LEU A 149 8.93 14.03 12.70
CA LEU A 149 9.45 12.67 12.56
C LEU A 149 9.83 12.11 13.91
N SER A 150 9.34 10.96 14.25
CA SER A 150 9.86 10.21 15.37
C SER A 150 11.22 9.63 15.01
N GLN A 151 12.17 9.82 15.87
CA GLN A 151 13.53 9.34 15.74
C GLN A 151 13.83 8.32 16.86
N PRO A 152 14.86 7.48 16.72
CA PRO A 152 15.28 6.60 17.80
C PRO A 152 15.63 7.35 19.09
N LEU A 153 15.58 6.64 20.21
CA LEU A 153 16.07 7.06 21.50
C LEU A 153 15.40 8.34 22.04
N GLY A 154 14.07 8.42 21.93
CA GLY A 154 13.30 9.53 22.49
C GLY A 154 13.49 10.85 21.75
N SER A 155 13.91 10.81 20.51
CA SER A 155 14.14 12.02 19.72
C SER A 155 12.99 12.29 18.75
N ILE A 156 12.73 13.57 18.51
CA ILE A 156 11.72 14.07 17.59
C ILE A 156 12.36 15.13 16.72
N LEU A 157 12.16 15.04 15.43
CA LEU A 157 12.67 15.98 14.43
C LEU A 157 11.51 16.75 13.79
N PRO A 158 11.24 18.00 14.20
CA PRO A 158 10.42 18.91 13.40
C PRO A 158 11.15 19.19 12.08
N LEU A 159 10.50 18.98 10.94
CA LEU A 159 11.16 19.17 9.65
C LEU A 159 11.60 20.64 9.47
N ARG A 160 12.84 20.83 9.02
CA ARG A 160 13.51 22.13 8.88
C ARG A 160 13.81 22.84 10.21
N GLN A 161 13.83 22.13 11.32
CA GLN A 161 14.21 22.63 12.62
C GLN A 161 15.23 21.69 13.29
N ASN A 162 15.75 22.10 14.44
CA ASN A 162 16.67 21.27 15.18
C ASN A 162 15.93 20.09 15.83
N LYS A 163 16.60 18.94 15.87
CA LYS A 163 16.16 17.75 16.58
C LYS A 163 15.98 18.05 18.06
N VAL A 164 14.87 17.60 18.62
CA VAL A 164 14.56 17.70 20.05
C VAL A 164 14.63 16.31 20.66
N THR A 165 15.31 16.16 21.78
CA THR A 165 15.35 14.93 22.57
C THR A 165 14.46 15.10 23.81
N LEU A 166 13.63 14.08 24.09
CA LEU A 166 12.78 14.06 25.26
C LEU A 166 13.63 14.17 26.54
N PRO A 167 13.19 14.94 27.57
CA PRO A 167 13.93 15.09 28.81
C PRO A 167 14.19 13.76 29.50
N TYR A 168 15.37 13.59 30.04
CA TYR A 168 15.72 12.43 30.85
C TYR A 168 15.33 12.68 32.33
N ASP A 169 14.51 11.79 32.88
CA ASP A 169 14.17 11.79 34.29
C ASP A 169 14.83 10.60 35.02
N LYS A 170 15.74 10.88 35.92
CA LYS A 170 16.42 9.85 36.73
C LYS A 170 15.47 9.11 37.68
N LYS A 171 14.39 9.73 38.11
CA LYS A 171 13.43 9.13 39.06
C LYS A 171 12.63 8.02 38.42
N THR A 172 12.28 8.17 37.15
CA THR A 172 11.49 7.19 36.38
C THR A 172 12.35 6.12 35.70
N LYS A 173 13.68 6.15 35.89
CA LYS A 173 14.63 5.25 35.19
C LYS A 173 14.29 5.16 33.67
N GLN A 174 14.33 6.33 33.03
CA GLN A 174 13.88 6.51 31.65
C GLN A 174 14.46 5.44 30.68
N ARG A 175 13.61 4.76 29.96
CA ARG A 175 13.94 3.81 28.89
C ARG A 175 13.52 4.40 27.56
N TYR A 176 14.41 4.40 26.59
CA TYR A 176 14.15 4.96 25.26
C TYR A 176 13.92 3.86 24.24
N PRO A 177 12.83 3.92 23.45
CA PRO A 177 12.53 2.93 22.42
C PRO A 177 13.48 3.03 21.23
N LEU A 178 13.61 1.94 20.48
CA LEU A 178 14.27 1.94 19.16
C LEU A 178 13.56 2.89 18.19
N GLN A 179 12.25 3.03 18.31
CA GLN A 179 11.44 4.01 17.60
C GLN A 179 10.49 4.67 18.56
N THR A 180 10.58 5.98 18.68
CA THR A 180 9.73 6.77 19.57
C THR A 180 8.29 6.78 19.05
N ALA A 181 7.33 6.35 19.85
CA ALA A 181 5.92 6.55 19.53
C ALA A 181 5.60 8.04 19.54
N LEU A 182 4.91 8.53 18.52
CA LEU A 182 4.56 9.95 18.34
C LEU A 182 3.13 10.06 17.85
N ALA A 183 2.33 10.93 18.46
CA ALA A 183 0.97 11.21 18.07
C ALA A 183 0.66 12.70 18.11
N LEU A 184 -0.23 13.16 17.23
CA LEU A 184 -0.81 14.51 17.24
C LEU A 184 -2.17 14.45 17.93
N SER A 185 -2.49 15.44 18.73
CA SER A 185 -3.82 15.61 19.29
C SER A 185 -4.84 15.88 18.14
N PRO A 186 -5.93 15.13 18.04
CA PRO A 186 -6.99 15.45 17.11
C PRO A 186 -7.81 16.69 17.51
N GLN A 187 -7.63 17.16 18.73
CA GLN A 187 -8.34 18.31 19.30
C GLN A 187 -7.58 19.63 19.12
N ASN A 188 -6.24 19.56 19.08
CA ASN A 188 -5.39 20.75 18.96
C ASN A 188 -4.07 20.44 18.24
N ASN A 189 -3.87 21.05 17.10
CA ASN A 189 -2.71 20.84 16.21
C ASN A 189 -1.36 21.28 16.80
N THR A 190 -1.35 21.98 17.91
CA THR A 190 -0.10 22.36 18.61
C THR A 190 0.33 21.34 19.65
N ILE A 191 -0.54 20.37 19.97
CA ILE A 191 -0.30 19.37 21.01
C ILE A 191 0.21 18.07 20.40
N LEU A 192 1.37 17.64 20.88
CA LEU A 192 2.01 16.38 20.50
C LEU A 192 2.21 15.51 21.74
N TYR A 193 2.12 14.20 21.53
CA TYR A 193 2.43 13.18 22.52
C TYR A 193 3.58 12.32 22.05
N ALA A 194 4.52 11.99 22.95
CA ALA A 194 5.65 11.11 22.65
C ALA A 194 5.92 10.13 23.80
N GLY A 195 6.22 8.87 23.42
CA GLY A 195 6.38 7.77 24.35
C GLY A 195 7.83 7.35 24.57
N THR A 196 8.17 7.15 25.85
CA THR A 196 9.31 6.37 26.33
C THR A 196 8.72 5.23 27.18
N ASN A 197 9.20 4.93 28.39
CA ASN A 197 8.39 4.18 29.37
C ASN A 197 7.34 5.07 30.05
N THR A 198 7.46 6.39 29.90
CA THR A 198 6.48 7.40 30.33
C THR A 198 5.96 8.17 29.13
N LEU A 199 4.79 8.78 29.26
CA LEU A 199 4.20 9.61 28.22
C LEU A 199 4.58 11.08 28.43
N PHE A 200 5.07 11.71 27.37
CA PHE A 200 5.34 13.14 27.30
C PHE A 200 4.28 13.86 26.48
N GLN A 201 3.98 15.09 26.85
CA GLN A 201 3.12 16.01 26.12
C GLN A 201 3.89 17.30 25.82
N SER A 202 3.73 17.80 24.61
CA SER A 202 4.10 19.16 24.22
C SER A 202 2.85 19.95 23.88
N LEU A 203 2.72 21.16 24.40
CA LEU A 203 1.63 22.10 24.12
C LEU A 203 2.00 23.16 23.07
N ASN A 204 3.23 23.12 22.57
CA ASN A 204 3.82 24.17 21.72
C ASN A 204 4.61 23.61 20.52
N GLU A 205 3.99 22.66 19.81
CA GLU A 205 4.55 22.08 18.57
C GLU A 205 5.92 21.40 18.79
N GLY A 206 6.09 20.70 19.92
CA GLY A 206 7.30 19.93 20.20
C GLY A 206 8.48 20.76 20.73
N LYS A 207 8.32 22.06 20.98
CA LYS A 207 9.42 22.91 21.51
C LYS A 207 9.77 22.60 22.96
N GLN A 208 8.77 22.26 23.76
CA GLN A 208 8.93 21.88 25.17
C GLN A 208 8.09 20.63 25.44
N TRP A 209 8.61 19.75 26.28
CA TRP A 209 7.99 18.47 26.62
C TRP A 209 7.90 18.30 28.14
N ASN A 210 6.72 17.93 28.63
CA ASN A 210 6.45 17.62 30.02
C ASN A 210 5.99 16.17 30.16
N THR A 211 6.48 15.48 31.18
CA THR A 211 6.00 14.14 31.53
C THR A 211 4.61 14.25 32.13
N ILE A 212 3.65 13.49 31.61
CA ILE A 212 2.25 13.45 32.03
C ILE A 212 1.81 12.07 32.52
N SER A 213 2.75 11.17 32.78
CA SER A 213 2.42 9.84 33.31
C SER A 213 3.50 9.28 34.20
N PRO A 214 3.18 8.32 35.09
CA PRO A 214 4.16 7.39 35.66
C PRO A 214 4.71 6.46 34.57
N ASP A 215 5.50 5.45 34.97
CA ASP A 215 5.87 4.34 34.11
C ASP A 215 4.60 3.53 33.71
N LEU A 216 4.28 3.49 32.41
CA LEU A 216 3.10 2.83 31.85
C LEU A 216 3.43 1.48 31.20
N THR A 217 4.43 0.80 31.70
CA THR A 217 4.91 -0.49 31.19
C THR A 217 5.02 -1.51 32.34
N ASN A 218 5.39 -2.73 32.03
CA ASN A 218 5.63 -3.76 33.05
C ASN A 218 7.08 -3.72 33.60
N GLY A 219 7.79 -2.63 33.36
CA GLY A 219 9.12 -2.37 33.90
C GLY A 219 10.28 -2.96 33.08
N ASP A 220 11.49 -2.71 33.58
CA ASP A 220 12.71 -3.21 32.96
C ASP A 220 12.87 -4.71 33.25
N LYS A 221 12.93 -5.52 32.21
CA LYS A 221 13.18 -6.97 32.30
C LYS A 221 14.64 -7.34 32.07
N GLY A 222 15.52 -6.34 31.92
CA GLY A 222 16.93 -6.53 31.61
C GLY A 222 17.17 -6.95 30.14
N GLY A 223 18.31 -6.58 29.61
CA GLY A 223 18.72 -6.93 28.25
C GLY A 223 19.50 -5.81 27.57
N ILE A 224 20.01 -6.10 26.36
CA ILE A 224 20.78 -5.15 25.55
C ILE A 224 19.88 -4.13 24.85
N LEU A 225 18.60 -4.49 24.58
CA LEU A 225 17.62 -3.64 23.92
C LEU A 225 16.66 -3.04 24.95
N SER A 226 16.23 -1.79 24.71
CA SER A 226 15.19 -1.14 25.49
C SER A 226 13.88 -1.92 25.34
N TYR A 227 13.43 -2.50 26.44
CA TYR A 227 12.17 -3.20 26.57
C TYR A 227 11.34 -2.51 27.67
N GLY A 228 10.02 -2.59 27.57
CA GLY A 228 9.13 -1.83 28.45
C GLY A 228 9.10 -0.35 28.05
N THR A 229 8.72 -0.09 26.82
CA THR A 229 8.53 1.26 26.27
C THR A 229 7.17 1.38 25.57
N ILE A 230 6.64 2.60 25.53
CA ILE A 230 5.37 2.91 24.85
C ILE A 230 5.61 2.78 23.34
N SER A 231 4.81 1.93 22.69
CA SER A 231 4.88 1.62 21.25
C SER A 231 3.69 2.16 20.46
N ALA A 232 2.57 2.50 21.13
CA ALA A 232 1.37 3.05 20.52
C ALA A 232 0.74 4.13 21.41
N ILE A 233 0.23 5.20 20.80
CA ILE A 233 -0.43 6.31 21.47
C ILE A 233 -1.60 6.76 20.61
N CYS A 234 -2.78 6.98 21.21
CA CYS A 234 -3.86 7.71 20.58
C CYS A 234 -4.66 8.54 21.59
N GLU A 235 -5.24 9.63 21.12
CA GLU A 235 -6.20 10.47 21.86
C GLU A 235 -7.56 10.38 21.17
N SER A 236 -8.63 10.40 21.96
CA SER A 236 -10.00 10.43 21.45
C SER A 236 -10.28 11.75 20.71
N PRO A 237 -10.89 11.71 19.51
CA PRO A 237 -11.33 12.92 18.82
C PRO A 237 -12.55 13.59 19.48
N PHE A 238 -13.19 12.95 20.44
CA PHE A 238 -14.37 13.48 21.14
C PHE A 238 -14.06 14.18 22.45
N GLN A 239 -13.02 13.74 23.13
CA GLN A 239 -12.69 14.25 24.46
C GLN A 239 -11.20 14.54 24.57
N PHE A 240 -10.85 15.80 24.79
CA PHE A 240 -9.48 16.20 25.08
C PHE A 240 -8.98 15.52 26.37
N GLY A 241 -7.80 14.91 26.27
CA GLY A 241 -7.18 14.21 27.41
C GLY A 241 -7.74 12.81 27.68
N LEU A 242 -8.66 12.29 26.85
CA LEU A 242 -8.96 10.85 26.83
C LEU A 242 -7.87 10.17 25.99
N LEU A 243 -6.87 9.69 26.69
CA LEU A 243 -5.63 9.14 26.12
C LEU A 243 -5.57 7.62 26.31
N TYR A 244 -4.99 6.94 25.33
CA TYR A 244 -4.65 5.53 25.39
C TYR A 244 -3.19 5.34 25.02
N THR A 245 -2.49 4.49 25.79
CA THR A 245 -1.10 4.09 25.52
C THR A 245 -0.99 2.59 25.51
N GLY A 246 -0.17 2.06 24.60
CA GLY A 246 0.21 0.66 24.55
C GLY A 246 1.71 0.50 24.57
N SER A 247 2.22 -0.53 25.21
CA SER A 247 3.65 -0.79 25.34
C SER A 247 4.12 -2.01 24.55
N ASP A 248 5.42 -2.10 24.34
CA ASP A 248 6.05 -3.24 23.67
C ASP A 248 6.08 -4.52 24.52
N ASP A 249 5.73 -4.40 25.80
CA ASP A 249 5.55 -5.51 26.75
C ASP A 249 4.08 -5.82 27.04
N GLY A 250 3.14 -5.25 26.25
CA GLY A 250 1.74 -5.65 26.19
C GLY A 250 0.80 -4.96 27.18
N MET A 251 1.24 -3.90 27.84
CA MET A 251 0.40 -3.13 28.77
C MET A 251 -0.42 -2.10 27.99
N ILE A 252 -1.70 -1.95 28.34
CA ILE A 252 -2.54 -0.86 27.82
C ILE A 252 -3.08 -0.05 29.00
N TYR A 253 -2.90 1.26 28.91
CA TYR A 253 -3.40 2.22 29.89
C TYR A 253 -4.31 3.25 29.23
N THR A 254 -5.24 3.79 30.01
CA THR A 254 -6.08 4.93 29.64
C THR A 254 -6.00 6.01 30.69
N SER A 255 -6.07 7.27 30.25
CA SER A 255 -6.33 8.43 31.07
C SER A 255 -7.55 9.16 30.52
N GLN A 256 -8.46 9.60 31.39
CA GLN A 256 -9.65 10.38 31.00
C GLN A 256 -9.54 11.85 31.36
N ASN A 257 -8.38 12.28 31.88
CA ASN A 257 -8.16 13.61 32.46
C ASN A 257 -6.80 14.22 32.07
N GLY A 258 -6.35 13.96 30.85
CA GLY A 258 -5.13 14.57 30.31
C GLY A 258 -3.83 14.09 30.94
N GLY A 259 -3.82 12.87 31.50
CA GLY A 259 -2.62 12.30 32.12
C GLY A 259 -2.51 12.54 33.64
N VAL A 260 -3.49 13.19 34.28
CA VAL A 260 -3.49 13.39 35.73
C VAL A 260 -3.58 12.06 36.49
N SER A 261 -4.38 11.12 35.96
CA SER A 261 -4.45 9.75 36.47
C SER A 261 -4.53 8.74 35.31
N TRP A 262 -4.01 7.54 35.58
CA TRP A 262 -3.93 6.45 34.60
C TRP A 262 -4.51 5.18 35.17
N GLN A 263 -5.29 4.47 34.36
CA GLN A 263 -5.87 3.17 34.67
C GLN A 263 -5.35 2.12 33.69
N MET A 264 -4.85 1.03 34.20
CA MET A 264 -4.53 -0.14 33.38
C MET A 264 -5.84 -0.83 32.94
N ILE A 265 -5.97 -1.06 31.62
CA ILE A 265 -7.16 -1.64 31.00
C ILE A 265 -6.88 -2.96 30.28
N TYR A 266 -5.81 -3.58 30.62
CA TYR A 266 -5.26 -4.75 29.93
C TYR A 266 -5.80 -6.05 30.50
N SER A 267 -6.70 -6.40 31.01
CA SER A 267 -7.04 -7.62 31.76
C SER A 267 -7.31 -8.90 30.92
N SER A 268 -7.32 -8.81 29.58
CA SER A 268 -7.81 -9.92 28.73
C SER A 268 -6.87 -10.38 27.63
N PHE A 269 -5.68 -9.80 27.52
CA PHE A 269 -4.77 -10.13 26.43
C PHE A 269 -3.81 -11.27 26.79
N PRO A 270 -3.56 -12.20 25.85
CA PRO A 270 -2.49 -13.17 26.04
C PRO A 270 -1.13 -12.46 26.15
N THR A 271 -0.30 -12.89 27.05
CA THR A 271 1.04 -12.30 27.31
C THR A 271 2.14 -13.23 26.84
N PRO A 272 3.31 -12.70 26.49
CA PRO A 272 3.70 -11.31 26.21
C PRO A 272 3.40 -10.94 24.76
N ASN A 273 2.74 -9.79 24.51
CA ASN A 273 2.42 -9.31 23.18
C ASN A 273 2.67 -7.81 23.08
N ARG A 274 3.39 -7.36 22.07
CA ARG A 274 3.59 -5.94 21.82
C ARG A 274 2.29 -5.29 21.35
N VAL A 275 1.93 -4.15 21.91
CA VAL A 275 0.85 -3.31 21.36
C VAL A 275 1.39 -2.57 20.14
N ALA A 276 0.96 -2.99 18.95
CA ALA A 276 1.47 -2.44 17.70
C ALA A 276 0.69 -1.20 17.23
N CYS A 277 -0.64 -1.18 17.50
CA CYS A 277 -1.52 -0.09 17.10
C CYS A 277 -2.63 0.09 18.13
N LEU A 278 -2.96 1.34 18.40
CA LEU A 278 -4.16 1.77 19.11
C LEU A 278 -4.90 2.79 18.25
N LEU A 279 -6.21 2.64 18.14
CA LEU A 279 -7.06 3.55 17.38
C LEU A 279 -8.29 3.92 18.21
N ALA A 280 -8.37 5.16 18.68
CA ALA A 280 -9.61 5.71 19.21
C ALA A 280 -10.57 5.98 18.06
N SER A 281 -11.82 5.53 18.18
CA SER A 281 -12.84 5.66 17.15
C SER A 281 -13.10 7.13 16.81
N LYS A 282 -13.40 7.38 15.53
CA LYS A 282 -13.87 8.68 15.03
C LYS A 282 -15.41 8.80 15.08
N HIS A 283 -16.10 7.73 15.45
CA HIS A 283 -17.57 7.65 15.43
C HIS A 283 -18.18 7.47 16.82
N ALA A 284 -17.41 6.90 17.79
CA ALA A 284 -17.90 6.66 19.14
C ALA A 284 -16.80 6.94 20.16
N GLN A 285 -17.09 7.82 21.14
CA GLN A 285 -16.12 8.25 22.16
C GLN A 285 -15.56 7.06 22.98
N GLU A 286 -16.40 6.07 23.27
CA GLU A 286 -16.08 4.94 24.15
C GLU A 286 -15.38 3.79 23.43
N ARG A 287 -15.26 3.89 22.07
CA ARG A 287 -14.71 2.83 21.25
C ARG A 287 -13.21 3.02 21.00
N VAL A 288 -12.48 1.96 21.22
CA VAL A 288 -11.04 1.88 20.92
C VAL A 288 -10.70 0.49 20.37
N TYR A 289 -9.79 0.47 19.40
CA TYR A 289 -9.25 -0.75 18.81
C TYR A 289 -7.80 -0.93 19.22
N ALA A 290 -7.39 -2.20 19.38
CA ALA A 290 -6.01 -2.56 19.69
C ALA A 290 -5.54 -3.70 18.79
N ILE A 291 -4.37 -3.53 18.18
CA ILE A 291 -3.62 -4.61 17.52
C ILE A 291 -2.44 -4.98 18.41
N LEU A 292 -2.33 -6.28 18.69
CA LEU A 292 -1.17 -6.84 19.37
C LEU A 292 -0.38 -7.72 18.41
N GLN A 293 0.92 -7.80 18.64
CA GLN A 293 1.84 -8.63 17.86
C GLN A 293 2.65 -9.54 18.77
N ASN A 294 2.86 -10.77 18.33
CA ASN A 294 3.76 -11.73 18.97
C ASN A 294 4.58 -12.49 17.91
N ASP A 295 5.56 -13.24 18.39
CA ASP A 295 6.47 -14.02 17.53
C ASP A 295 5.77 -15.21 16.83
N ASN A 296 4.56 -15.57 17.25
CA ASN A 296 3.77 -16.65 16.67
C ASN A 296 2.92 -16.22 15.46
N HIS A 297 3.04 -14.98 15.01
CA HIS A 297 2.25 -14.41 13.91
C HIS A 297 0.74 -14.59 14.06
N GLN A 298 0.21 -14.50 15.27
CA GLN A 298 -1.21 -14.63 15.52
C GLN A 298 -1.97 -13.36 15.16
N ALA A 299 -3.18 -13.52 14.64
CA ALA A 299 -4.09 -12.42 14.36
C ALA A 299 -4.75 -11.94 15.66
N LEU A 300 -4.18 -10.93 16.30
CA LEU A 300 -4.62 -10.38 17.58
C LEU A 300 -5.20 -8.98 17.37
N LEU A 301 -6.50 -8.91 17.16
CA LEU A 301 -7.27 -7.67 16.98
C LEU A 301 -8.42 -7.62 17.99
N PHE A 302 -8.52 -6.52 18.70
CA PHE A 302 -9.52 -6.33 19.74
C PHE A 302 -10.22 -4.97 19.60
N ARG A 303 -11.51 -4.94 19.99
CA ARG A 303 -12.33 -3.74 20.11
C ARG A 303 -12.89 -3.64 21.52
N SER A 304 -12.85 -2.46 22.10
CA SER A 304 -13.61 -2.10 23.28
C SER A 304 -14.66 -1.05 22.92
N ASN A 305 -15.87 -1.18 23.43
CA ASN A 305 -16.94 -0.20 23.31
C ASN A 305 -17.23 0.50 24.65
N ASN A 306 -16.33 0.42 25.62
CA ASN A 306 -16.49 0.97 26.96
C ASN A 306 -15.17 1.50 27.57
N MET A 307 -14.36 2.16 26.72
CA MET A 307 -13.06 2.76 27.10
C MET A 307 -12.06 1.74 27.67
N GLY A 308 -12.06 0.51 27.16
CA GLY A 308 -11.12 -0.54 27.55
C GLY A 308 -11.51 -1.36 28.78
N LYS A 309 -12.70 -1.18 29.34
CA LYS A 309 -13.17 -1.99 30.49
C LYS A 309 -13.41 -3.45 30.10
N SER A 310 -13.82 -3.71 28.87
CA SER A 310 -13.90 -5.04 28.28
C SER A 310 -13.53 -5.01 26.80
N TRP A 311 -13.13 -6.17 26.25
CA TRP A 311 -12.62 -6.28 24.90
C TRP A 311 -13.24 -7.46 24.16
N ASP A 312 -13.72 -7.20 22.95
CA ASP A 312 -14.19 -8.18 21.99
C ASP A 312 -13.05 -8.58 21.04
N ASN A 313 -12.90 -9.86 20.78
CA ASN A 313 -11.91 -10.33 19.79
C ASN A 313 -12.50 -10.25 18.39
N LEU A 314 -11.87 -9.48 17.50
CA LEU A 314 -12.30 -9.29 16.11
C LEU A 314 -11.50 -10.13 15.10
N LYS A 315 -10.81 -11.19 15.53
CA LYS A 315 -10.11 -12.10 14.63
C LYS A 315 -11.03 -12.66 13.55
N ALA A 316 -12.25 -13.06 13.95
CA ALA A 316 -13.27 -13.62 13.06
C ALA A 316 -12.70 -14.64 12.05
N ASN A 317 -12.80 -14.35 10.75
CA ASN A 317 -12.31 -15.19 9.65
C ASN A 317 -10.91 -14.80 9.13
N LEU A 318 -10.17 -13.94 9.86
CA LEU A 318 -8.79 -13.61 9.49
C LEU A 318 -7.89 -14.85 9.59
N PRO A 319 -6.97 -15.03 8.64
CA PRO A 319 -5.93 -16.05 8.78
C PRO A 319 -5.00 -15.73 9.96
N GLU A 320 -4.20 -16.73 10.38
CA GLU A 320 -3.13 -16.48 11.34
C GLU A 320 -2.00 -15.75 10.61
N GLU A 321 -1.89 -14.46 10.88
CA GLU A 321 -0.86 -13.59 10.33
C GLU A 321 -0.69 -12.34 11.19
N THR A 322 0.46 -11.69 11.07
CA THR A 322 0.75 -10.46 11.80
C THR A 322 -0.10 -9.30 11.27
N LEU A 323 -0.84 -8.66 12.17
CA LEU A 323 -1.60 -7.45 11.89
C LEU A 323 -0.73 -6.23 12.18
N ASN A 324 -0.79 -5.21 11.32
CA ASN A 324 0.09 -4.05 11.43
C ASN A 324 -0.64 -2.75 11.78
N VAL A 325 -1.74 -2.46 11.11
CA VAL A 325 -2.45 -1.17 11.22
C VAL A 325 -3.94 -1.35 10.95
N ILE A 326 -4.77 -0.63 11.71
CA ILE A 326 -6.22 -0.56 11.51
C ILE A 326 -6.64 0.90 11.38
N VAL A 327 -7.60 1.18 10.50
CA VAL A 327 -8.19 2.51 10.30
C VAL A 327 -9.70 2.39 10.11
N GLU A 328 -10.47 3.24 10.79
CA GLU A 328 -11.90 3.43 10.51
C GLU A 328 -12.10 4.31 9.28
N ASP A 329 -13.10 3.99 8.46
CA ASP A 329 -13.55 4.89 7.42
C ASP A 329 -14.13 6.17 8.04
N PRO A 330 -13.67 7.37 7.65
CA PRO A 330 -14.11 8.61 8.28
C PRO A 330 -15.58 8.97 8.04
N ALA A 331 -16.23 8.35 7.04
CA ALA A 331 -17.62 8.62 6.68
C ALA A 331 -18.59 7.49 7.07
N ASN A 332 -18.07 6.29 7.43
CA ASN A 332 -18.91 5.14 7.74
C ASN A 332 -18.30 4.29 8.88
N GLU A 333 -18.90 4.35 10.06
CA GLU A 333 -18.42 3.63 11.26
C GLU A 333 -18.31 2.10 11.12
N GLN A 334 -19.03 1.52 10.16
CA GLN A 334 -19.04 0.07 9.98
C GLN A 334 -17.92 -0.42 9.08
N VAL A 335 -17.26 0.51 8.35
CA VAL A 335 -16.18 0.16 7.44
C VAL A 335 -14.83 0.32 8.13
N LEU A 336 -14.09 -0.79 8.19
CA LEU A 336 -12.74 -0.84 8.73
C LEU A 336 -11.77 -1.34 7.66
N TYR A 337 -10.56 -0.79 7.66
CA TYR A 337 -9.45 -1.25 6.83
C TYR A 337 -8.35 -1.78 7.73
N LEU A 338 -7.85 -2.97 7.43
CA LEU A 338 -6.84 -3.66 8.21
C LEU A 338 -5.64 -4.03 7.33
N GLY A 339 -4.49 -3.49 7.64
CA GLY A 339 -3.22 -3.86 7.02
C GLY A 339 -2.55 -5.00 7.77
N THR A 340 -2.17 -6.04 7.03
CA THR A 340 -1.53 -7.24 7.56
C THR A 340 -0.15 -7.48 6.92
N GLU A 341 0.55 -8.53 7.31
CA GLU A 341 1.82 -8.91 6.67
C GLU A 341 1.65 -9.43 5.24
N ASN A 342 0.42 -9.84 4.84
CA ASN A 342 0.15 -10.44 3.54
C ASN A 342 -0.80 -9.62 2.66
N GLY A 343 -1.28 -8.46 3.12
CA GLY A 343 -2.15 -7.60 2.32
C GLY A 343 -3.08 -6.70 3.11
N LEU A 344 -4.14 -6.27 2.46
CA LEU A 344 -5.17 -5.41 3.00
C LEU A 344 -6.49 -6.19 3.11
N TYR A 345 -7.19 -6.00 4.21
CA TYR A 345 -8.57 -6.48 4.41
C TYR A 345 -9.50 -5.31 4.66
N VAL A 346 -10.76 -5.49 4.30
CA VAL A 346 -11.86 -4.57 4.60
C VAL A 346 -12.97 -5.31 5.34
N SER A 347 -13.56 -4.66 6.33
CA SER A 347 -14.78 -5.08 7.00
C SER A 347 -15.88 -4.07 6.72
N PHE A 348 -17.13 -4.55 6.58
CA PHE A 348 -18.33 -3.72 6.39
C PHE A 348 -19.31 -3.81 7.58
N ASP A 349 -18.88 -4.44 8.67
CA ASP A 349 -19.68 -4.77 9.85
C ASP A 349 -18.91 -4.58 11.18
N MET A 350 -18.04 -3.55 11.21
CA MET A 350 -17.20 -3.22 12.38
C MET A 350 -16.26 -4.36 12.83
N GLY A 351 -15.79 -5.19 11.90
CA GLY A 351 -14.80 -6.23 12.17
C GLY A 351 -15.38 -7.60 12.49
N GLU A 352 -16.70 -7.80 12.39
CA GLU A 352 -17.32 -9.12 12.56
C GLU A 352 -16.96 -10.08 11.42
N LYS A 353 -16.70 -9.54 10.21
CA LYS A 353 -16.22 -10.28 9.05
C LYS A 353 -15.22 -9.47 8.24
N TRP A 354 -14.17 -10.12 7.78
CA TRP A 354 -13.10 -9.52 6.99
C TRP A 354 -13.07 -10.08 5.58
N HIS A 355 -12.85 -9.18 4.61
CA HIS A 355 -12.76 -9.51 3.19
C HIS A 355 -11.39 -9.07 2.65
N PRO A 356 -10.64 -9.93 1.94
CA PRO A 356 -9.37 -9.54 1.37
C PRO A 356 -9.59 -8.50 0.26
N PHE A 357 -8.85 -7.39 0.34
CA PHE A 357 -8.84 -6.34 -0.68
C PHE A 357 -7.62 -6.54 -1.58
N LYS A 358 -7.85 -7.03 -2.81
CA LYS A 358 -6.77 -7.46 -3.73
C LYS A 358 -6.62 -6.61 -4.98
N GLU A 359 -7.35 -5.50 -5.09
CA GLU A 359 -7.32 -4.65 -6.28
C GLU A 359 -5.92 -4.07 -6.51
N ASN A 360 -5.20 -4.59 -7.51
CA ASN A 360 -3.85 -4.16 -7.88
C ASN A 360 -2.81 -4.14 -6.73
N LEU A 361 -3.17 -4.63 -5.56
CA LEU A 361 -2.28 -4.74 -4.42
C LEU A 361 -1.59 -6.11 -4.43
N PRO A 362 -0.28 -6.17 -4.64
CA PRO A 362 0.45 -7.43 -4.55
C PRO A 362 0.40 -7.97 -3.13
N ARG A 363 0.65 -9.27 -2.97
CA ARG A 363 0.82 -9.86 -1.65
C ARG A 363 2.06 -9.24 -0.98
N SER A 364 1.82 -8.30 -0.08
CA SER A 364 2.86 -7.51 0.57
C SER A 364 2.41 -7.04 1.95
N SER A 365 3.36 -6.88 2.85
CA SER A 365 3.07 -6.36 4.17
C SER A 365 2.61 -4.89 4.08
N VAL A 366 1.37 -4.62 4.47
CA VAL A 366 0.83 -3.27 4.58
C VAL A 366 1.27 -2.67 5.91
N SER A 367 2.01 -1.58 5.86
CA SER A 367 2.62 -0.93 7.04
C SER A 367 1.91 0.36 7.46
N ALA A 368 1.20 1.00 6.53
CA ALA A 368 0.51 2.25 6.79
C ALA A 368 -0.74 2.38 5.93
N ILE A 369 -1.80 2.95 6.49
CA ILE A 369 -3.06 3.26 5.80
C ILE A 369 -3.47 4.68 6.18
N ALA A 370 -3.92 5.45 5.20
CA ALA A 370 -4.53 6.76 5.41
C ALA A 370 -5.71 6.95 4.45
N ILE A 371 -6.73 7.69 4.88
CA ILE A 371 -7.92 7.96 4.06
C ILE A 371 -8.13 9.47 4.03
N ASN A 372 -8.17 10.04 2.83
CA ASN A 372 -8.56 11.43 2.65
C ASN A 372 -10.09 11.54 2.60
N PRO A 373 -10.72 12.19 3.61
CA PRO A 373 -12.18 12.28 3.69
C PRO A 373 -12.81 13.16 2.63
N GLN A 374 -12.04 14.04 1.97
CA GLN A 374 -12.56 15.01 0.98
C GLN A 374 -12.74 14.35 -0.40
N ASN A 375 -11.79 13.54 -0.83
CA ASN A 375 -11.81 12.92 -2.16
C ASN A 375 -12.04 11.40 -2.12
N ASN A 376 -12.29 10.83 -0.94
CA ASN A 376 -12.50 9.40 -0.73
C ASN A 376 -11.34 8.50 -1.21
N GLN A 377 -10.11 9.03 -1.20
CA GLN A 377 -8.93 8.25 -1.55
C GLN A 377 -8.37 7.51 -0.34
N LEU A 378 -8.25 6.21 -0.47
CA LEU A 378 -7.49 5.33 0.40
C LEU A 378 -6.05 5.28 -0.09
N TYR A 379 -5.12 5.48 0.81
CA TYR A 379 -3.69 5.40 0.58
C TYR A 379 -3.11 4.25 1.39
N VAL A 380 -2.40 3.35 0.73
CA VAL A 380 -1.83 2.13 1.33
C VAL A 380 -0.32 2.10 1.10
N GLY A 381 0.43 2.12 2.17
CA GLY A 381 1.88 1.96 2.16
C GLY A 381 2.28 0.53 2.48
N THR A 382 3.22 -0.02 1.71
CA THR A 382 3.67 -1.40 1.87
C THR A 382 5.16 -1.49 2.19
N LYS A 383 5.58 -2.63 2.73
CA LYS A 383 7.00 -2.97 2.89
C LYS A 383 7.49 -3.64 1.61
N GLY A 384 8.20 -2.88 0.77
CA GLY A 384 8.90 -3.39 -0.41
C GLY A 384 8.17 -3.29 -1.75
N HIS A 385 6.87 -2.90 -1.78
CA HIS A 385 6.13 -2.68 -3.03
C HIS A 385 5.60 -1.25 -3.15
N GLY A 386 6.11 -0.34 -2.31
CA GLY A 386 5.79 1.09 -2.38
C GLY A 386 4.37 1.40 -1.93
N PHE A 387 3.66 2.11 -2.78
CA PHE A 387 2.46 2.84 -2.42
C PHE A 387 1.32 2.57 -3.42
N PHE A 388 0.11 2.38 -2.90
CA PHE A 388 -1.12 2.12 -3.68
C PHE A 388 -2.23 3.08 -3.27
N THR A 389 -3.13 3.36 -4.21
CA THR A 389 -4.32 4.17 -3.97
C THR A 389 -5.57 3.47 -4.47
N ALA A 390 -6.69 3.69 -3.79
CA ALA A 390 -8.00 3.25 -4.23
C ALA A 390 -9.07 4.28 -3.85
N ASN A 391 -10.10 4.43 -4.68
CA ASN A 391 -11.27 5.22 -4.32
C ASN A 391 -12.24 4.34 -3.52
N VAL A 392 -12.63 4.80 -2.32
CA VAL A 392 -13.47 4.03 -1.41
C VAL A 392 -14.95 4.38 -1.48
N THR A 393 -15.37 5.25 -2.39
CA THR A 393 -16.80 5.62 -2.56
C THR A 393 -17.64 4.38 -2.81
N THR A 394 -17.24 3.57 -3.78
CA THR A 394 -17.93 2.32 -4.13
C THR A 394 -17.97 1.32 -2.98
N LEU A 395 -16.91 1.26 -2.16
CA LEU A 395 -16.87 0.38 -0.97
C LEU A 395 -17.89 0.78 0.09
N ARG A 396 -18.16 2.07 0.24
CA ARG A 396 -19.19 2.58 1.17
C ARG A 396 -20.60 2.25 0.70
N GLU A 397 -20.83 2.27 -0.60
CA GLU A 397 -22.11 1.90 -1.23
C GLU A 397 -22.36 0.39 -1.17
N LEU A 398 -21.29 -0.40 -1.27
CA LEU A 398 -21.33 -1.87 -1.19
C LEU A 398 -22.01 -2.42 0.07
N ARG A 399 -21.98 -1.72 1.17
CA ARG A 399 -22.59 -2.16 2.43
C ARG A 399 -24.07 -2.50 2.28
N ALA A 400 -24.85 -1.65 1.63
CA ALA A 400 -26.27 -1.88 1.41
C ALA A 400 -26.50 -3.08 0.47
N ALA A 401 -25.63 -3.25 -0.51
CA ALA A 401 -25.69 -4.32 -1.49
C ALA A 401 -25.21 -5.67 -0.94
N VAL A 402 -24.15 -5.70 -0.15
CA VAL A 402 -23.58 -6.92 0.46
C VAL A 402 -24.53 -7.58 1.45
N GLN A 403 -25.36 -6.80 2.14
CA GLN A 403 -26.40 -7.35 3.03
C GLN A 403 -27.57 -7.97 2.27
N ALA A 404 -27.83 -7.51 1.04
CA ALA A 404 -28.98 -7.92 0.23
C ALA A 404 -28.64 -8.89 -0.91
N GLN A 405 -27.40 -8.91 -1.42
CA GLN A 405 -27.00 -9.60 -2.65
C GLN A 405 -25.77 -10.49 -2.45
N LEU A 406 -25.78 -11.66 -3.12
CA LEU A 406 -24.66 -12.60 -3.10
C LEU A 406 -23.47 -12.15 -3.98
N PHE A 407 -23.72 -11.22 -4.91
CA PHE A 407 -22.75 -10.72 -5.89
C PHE A 407 -23.08 -9.27 -6.26
N TYR A 408 -22.06 -8.44 -6.47
CA TYR A 408 -22.20 -7.02 -6.82
C TYR A 408 -21.08 -6.56 -7.76
N PRO A 409 -21.38 -6.12 -9.01
CA PRO A 409 -20.42 -5.47 -9.89
C PRO A 409 -20.03 -4.08 -9.35
N LEU A 410 -18.71 -3.80 -9.29
CA LEU A 410 -18.17 -2.61 -8.60
C LEU A 410 -18.23 -1.33 -9.42
N LYS A 411 -18.26 -1.44 -10.75
CA LYS A 411 -18.25 -0.28 -11.65
C LYS A 411 -19.55 -0.17 -12.43
N GLU A 412 -20.06 1.04 -12.55
CA GLU A 412 -21.19 1.36 -13.42
C GLU A 412 -20.79 1.30 -14.90
N THR A 413 -19.56 1.72 -15.20
CA THR A 413 -19.03 1.74 -16.57
C THR A 413 -17.62 1.16 -16.59
N TYR A 414 -17.39 0.21 -17.47
CA TYR A 414 -16.09 -0.35 -17.81
C TYR A 414 -15.61 0.27 -19.12
N THR A 415 -14.41 0.82 -19.16
CA THR A 415 -13.86 1.47 -20.36
C THR A 415 -12.53 0.83 -20.75
N ILE A 416 -12.35 0.62 -22.05
CA ILE A 416 -11.08 0.15 -22.61
C ILE A 416 -10.81 0.83 -23.96
N ALA A 417 -9.56 1.27 -24.16
CA ALA A 417 -9.13 1.81 -25.44
C ALA A 417 -9.03 0.70 -26.51
N TYR A 418 -9.68 0.90 -27.64
CA TYR A 418 -9.59 -0.02 -28.76
C TYR A 418 -8.21 0.01 -29.40
N SER A 419 -7.66 -1.16 -29.72
CA SER A 419 -6.46 -1.27 -30.54
C SER A 419 -6.73 -2.13 -31.78
N PRO A 420 -6.43 -1.65 -32.99
CA PRO A 420 -6.51 -2.46 -34.21
C PRO A 420 -5.48 -3.60 -34.24
N LYS A 421 -4.57 -3.64 -33.26
CA LYS A 421 -3.54 -4.66 -33.12
C LYS A 421 -3.99 -5.85 -32.28
N TRP A 422 -5.16 -5.81 -31.66
CA TRP A 422 -5.66 -6.91 -30.85
C TRP A 422 -5.66 -8.24 -31.64
N GLY A 423 -5.02 -9.24 -31.06
CA GLY A 423 -4.87 -10.57 -31.64
C GLY A 423 -3.90 -10.67 -32.81
N ASN A 424 -3.26 -9.57 -33.22
CA ASN A 424 -2.29 -9.54 -34.30
C ASN A 424 -0.86 -9.42 -33.74
N ALA A 425 0.05 -10.22 -34.29
CA ALA A 425 1.46 -10.16 -33.92
C ALA A 425 2.15 -9.02 -34.67
N PRO A 426 2.88 -8.11 -34.00
CA PRO A 426 3.65 -7.05 -34.67
C PRO A 426 4.77 -7.58 -35.55
N SER A 427 5.23 -8.81 -35.29
CA SER A 427 6.22 -9.54 -36.08
C SER A 427 6.07 -11.05 -35.86
N PRO A 428 6.61 -11.92 -36.76
CA PRO A 428 6.51 -13.38 -36.62
C PRO A 428 7.08 -13.95 -35.31
N TRP A 429 7.89 -13.15 -34.61
CA TRP A 429 8.60 -13.54 -33.38
C TRP A 429 7.96 -12.99 -32.11
N GLN A 430 6.95 -12.16 -32.21
CA GLN A 430 6.27 -11.54 -31.09
C GLN A 430 4.89 -12.17 -30.87
N ALA A 431 4.51 -12.32 -29.61
CA ALA A 431 3.16 -12.76 -29.28
C ALA A 431 2.13 -11.69 -29.71
N PRO A 432 0.94 -12.10 -30.16
CA PRO A 432 -0.17 -11.19 -30.42
C PRO A 432 -0.53 -10.38 -29.18
N GLU A 433 -0.97 -9.12 -29.38
CA GLU A 433 -1.53 -8.29 -28.31
C GLU A 433 -2.92 -8.85 -27.93
N GLU A 434 -3.03 -9.49 -26.78
CA GLU A 434 -4.31 -9.99 -26.25
C GLU A 434 -4.86 -9.02 -25.22
N PRO A 435 -5.96 -8.30 -25.50
CA PRO A 435 -6.58 -7.41 -24.55
C PRO A 435 -7.25 -8.20 -23.42
N VAL A 436 -7.16 -7.69 -22.20
CA VAL A 436 -7.92 -8.22 -21.08
C VAL A 436 -8.55 -7.05 -20.33
N LEU A 437 -9.88 -7.07 -20.21
CA LEU A 437 -10.63 -6.18 -19.34
C LEU A 437 -11.02 -6.97 -18.08
N TYR A 438 -10.69 -6.44 -16.91
CA TYR A 438 -11.15 -7.04 -15.67
C TYR A 438 -12.49 -6.44 -15.26
N LEU A 439 -13.50 -7.30 -15.12
CA LEU A 439 -14.80 -6.94 -14.58
C LEU A 439 -14.73 -7.09 -13.06
N GLU A 440 -14.64 -5.96 -12.38
CA GLU A 440 -14.48 -5.90 -10.94
C GLU A 440 -15.81 -6.14 -10.24
N SER A 441 -15.82 -7.03 -9.26
CA SER A 441 -17.02 -7.40 -8.51
C SER A 441 -16.70 -7.83 -7.08
N PHE A 442 -17.70 -7.81 -6.23
CA PHE A 442 -17.65 -8.35 -4.88
C PHE A 442 -18.61 -9.52 -4.75
N ALA A 443 -18.20 -10.59 -4.07
CA ALA A 443 -19.05 -11.74 -3.77
C ALA A 443 -19.00 -12.10 -2.27
N SER A 444 -20.15 -12.38 -1.70
CA SER A 444 -20.29 -12.78 -0.29
C SER A 444 -20.13 -14.29 -0.07
N LYS A 445 -20.10 -15.09 -1.13
CA LYS A 445 -19.94 -16.56 -1.11
C LYS A 445 -18.93 -17.06 -2.13
N ASP A 446 -18.24 -18.14 -1.78
CA ASP A 446 -17.43 -18.93 -2.71
C ASP A 446 -18.33 -19.77 -3.64
N ASN A 447 -17.78 -20.07 -4.82
CA ASN A 447 -18.35 -20.99 -5.80
C ASN A 447 -19.80 -20.66 -6.24
N ASN A 448 -20.21 -19.39 -6.18
CA ASN A 448 -21.42 -18.95 -6.83
C ASN A 448 -21.14 -18.76 -8.32
N THR A 449 -21.97 -19.35 -9.19
CA THR A 449 -21.82 -19.26 -10.65
C THR A 449 -22.49 -18.00 -11.16
N ILE A 450 -21.69 -17.05 -11.65
CA ILE A 450 -22.17 -15.85 -12.33
C ILE A 450 -22.12 -16.09 -13.84
N LYS A 451 -23.26 -15.91 -14.53
CA LYS A 451 -23.33 -15.86 -15.99
C LYS A 451 -23.15 -14.41 -16.42
N ILE A 452 -22.25 -14.18 -17.36
CA ILE A 452 -21.92 -12.85 -17.86
C ILE A 452 -22.20 -12.83 -19.35
N SER A 453 -23.00 -11.86 -19.76
CA SER A 453 -23.33 -11.65 -21.17
C SER A 453 -23.00 -10.21 -21.58
N VAL A 454 -22.36 -10.03 -22.73
CA VAL A 454 -22.13 -8.71 -23.32
C VAL A 454 -23.08 -8.54 -24.49
N VAL A 455 -23.94 -7.51 -24.43
CA VAL A 455 -25.06 -7.35 -25.33
C VAL A 455 -25.04 -5.96 -25.98
N LYS A 456 -25.43 -5.88 -27.25
CA LYS A 456 -25.70 -4.62 -27.96
C LYS A 456 -26.84 -4.83 -28.97
N ASN A 457 -27.82 -3.92 -28.94
CA ASN A 457 -28.98 -3.99 -29.86
C ASN A 457 -29.69 -5.37 -29.86
N LYS A 458 -29.85 -5.97 -28.68
CA LYS A 458 -30.47 -7.31 -28.49
C LYS A 458 -29.66 -8.48 -29.10
N ILE A 459 -28.41 -8.25 -29.45
CA ILE A 459 -27.50 -9.31 -29.93
C ILE A 459 -26.48 -9.59 -28.82
N THR A 460 -26.34 -10.84 -28.41
CA THR A 460 -25.32 -11.26 -27.44
C THR A 460 -24.00 -11.44 -28.17
N PHE A 461 -23.01 -10.62 -27.78
CA PHE A 461 -21.67 -10.60 -28.40
C PHE A 461 -20.70 -11.54 -27.68
N ALA A 462 -20.80 -11.63 -26.38
CA ALA A 462 -20.00 -12.54 -25.56
C ALA A 462 -20.87 -13.17 -24.48
N LYS A 463 -20.57 -14.41 -24.12
CA LYS A 463 -21.22 -15.10 -23.00
C LYS A 463 -20.24 -16.07 -22.37
N PHE A 464 -20.07 -15.97 -21.05
CA PHE A 464 -19.19 -16.83 -20.28
C PHE A 464 -19.68 -16.94 -18.83
N THR A 465 -19.07 -17.83 -18.06
CA THR A 465 -19.39 -18.03 -16.64
C THR A 465 -18.16 -17.84 -15.79
N TYR A 466 -18.38 -17.40 -14.57
CA TYR A 466 -17.34 -17.24 -13.57
C TYR A 466 -17.76 -17.83 -12.23
N GLN A 467 -16.84 -18.51 -11.55
CA GLN A 467 -17.04 -19.02 -10.20
C GLN A 467 -16.46 -18.02 -9.20
N THR A 468 -17.32 -17.46 -8.34
CA THR A 468 -16.90 -16.44 -7.40
C THR A 468 -16.02 -17.00 -6.28
N LYS A 469 -15.15 -16.14 -5.77
CA LYS A 469 -14.49 -16.29 -4.46
C LYS A 469 -15.02 -15.23 -3.52
N VAL A 470 -15.12 -15.55 -2.23
CA VAL A 470 -15.50 -14.56 -1.21
C VAL A 470 -14.56 -13.36 -1.30
N GLY A 471 -15.12 -12.14 -1.26
CA GLY A 471 -14.41 -10.89 -1.38
C GLY A 471 -14.40 -10.34 -2.80
N PHE A 472 -13.34 -9.61 -3.14
CA PHE A 472 -13.20 -8.98 -4.46
C PHE A 472 -12.80 -9.99 -5.52
N ASN A 473 -13.46 -9.90 -6.67
CA ASN A 473 -13.22 -10.73 -7.84
C ASN A 473 -12.88 -9.83 -9.03
N PHE A 474 -11.85 -10.22 -9.78
CA PHE A 474 -11.42 -9.59 -11.03
C PHE A 474 -11.64 -10.59 -12.15
N ILE A 475 -12.78 -10.47 -12.81
CA ILE A 475 -13.22 -11.43 -13.81
C ILE A 475 -12.60 -11.06 -15.16
N PRO A 476 -11.68 -11.86 -15.71
CA PRO A 476 -11.03 -11.53 -16.97
C PRO A 476 -11.99 -11.70 -18.13
N PHE A 477 -12.10 -10.68 -18.97
CA PHE A 477 -12.83 -10.71 -20.23
C PHE A 477 -11.88 -10.33 -21.37
N ASP A 478 -11.72 -11.23 -22.33
CA ASP A 478 -10.76 -11.10 -23.43
C ASP A 478 -11.30 -10.31 -24.63
N LEU A 479 -12.49 -9.71 -24.50
CA LEU A 479 -13.15 -8.88 -25.50
C LEU A 479 -13.45 -9.59 -26.83
N THR A 480 -13.59 -10.91 -26.82
CA THR A 480 -13.88 -11.69 -28.02
C THR A 480 -15.37 -11.90 -28.23
N PHE A 481 -15.74 -12.11 -29.50
CA PHE A 481 -17.10 -12.52 -29.89
C PHE A 481 -17.38 -13.99 -29.59
N VAL A 482 -18.64 -14.32 -29.25
CA VAL A 482 -19.19 -15.65 -29.53
C VAL A 482 -19.64 -15.72 -31.01
N GLU A 483 -19.49 -16.89 -31.63
CA GLU A 483 -19.68 -17.07 -33.07
C GLU A 483 -21.08 -16.65 -33.55
N GLU A 484 -22.13 -17.03 -32.81
CA GLU A 484 -23.51 -16.65 -33.15
C GLU A 484 -23.71 -15.14 -33.11
N GLY A 485 -23.13 -14.46 -32.10
CA GLY A 485 -23.21 -13.00 -31.96
C GLY A 485 -22.50 -12.27 -33.11
N ARG A 486 -21.35 -12.78 -33.53
CA ARG A 486 -20.59 -12.25 -34.65
C ARG A 486 -21.42 -12.34 -35.95
N ILE A 487 -21.94 -13.54 -36.28
CA ILE A 487 -22.74 -13.77 -37.50
C ILE A 487 -23.99 -12.88 -37.50
N ALA A 488 -24.71 -12.79 -36.38
CA ALA A 488 -25.91 -11.98 -36.29
C ALA A 488 -25.60 -10.47 -36.50
N TYR A 489 -24.46 -10.01 -36.01
CA TYR A 489 -24.07 -8.60 -36.13
C TYR A 489 -23.54 -8.27 -37.54
N GLU A 490 -22.75 -9.17 -38.15
CA GLU A 490 -22.29 -9.03 -39.53
C GLU A 490 -23.48 -8.97 -40.52
N LYS A 491 -24.48 -9.82 -40.33
CA LYS A 491 -25.70 -9.80 -41.11
C LYS A 491 -26.48 -8.49 -40.97
N LYS A 492 -26.52 -7.94 -39.76
CA LYS A 492 -27.23 -6.68 -39.49
C LYS A 492 -26.50 -5.47 -40.07
N LEU A 493 -25.17 -5.45 -40.06
CA LEU A 493 -24.36 -4.34 -40.58
C LEU A 493 -24.01 -4.48 -42.06
N LEU A 494 -24.32 -5.62 -42.70
CA LEU A 494 -23.87 -5.96 -44.05
C LEU A 494 -22.35 -5.85 -44.22
N THR A 495 -21.59 -6.26 -43.22
CA THR A 495 -20.12 -6.22 -43.16
C THR A 495 -19.58 -7.54 -42.62
N THR A 496 -18.30 -7.79 -42.82
CA THR A 496 -17.59 -8.93 -42.23
C THR A 496 -16.45 -8.44 -41.34
N PHE A 497 -16.28 -9.08 -40.18
CA PHE A 497 -15.15 -8.82 -39.33
C PHE A 497 -13.93 -9.63 -39.79
N LYS A 498 -12.78 -8.96 -39.77
CA LYS A 498 -11.52 -9.63 -40.05
C LYS A 498 -11.10 -10.47 -38.84
N LYS A 499 -10.75 -11.71 -39.08
CA LYS A 499 -10.16 -12.60 -38.08
C LYS A 499 -8.73 -12.14 -37.78
N ALA A 500 -8.36 -12.03 -36.49
CA ALA A 500 -7.01 -11.69 -36.09
C ALA A 500 -6.05 -12.90 -36.31
N ASP A 501 -4.73 -12.64 -36.27
CA ASP A 501 -3.70 -13.67 -36.51
C ASP A 501 -3.75 -14.82 -35.49
N ASN A 502 -4.17 -14.52 -34.23
CA ASN A 502 -4.37 -15.53 -33.18
C ASN A 502 -5.67 -16.35 -33.35
N GLY A 503 -6.40 -16.13 -34.44
CA GLY A 503 -7.61 -16.87 -34.75
C GLY A 503 -8.89 -16.40 -34.05
N LYS A 504 -8.86 -15.31 -33.28
CA LYS A 504 -10.00 -14.73 -32.57
C LYS A 504 -10.62 -13.56 -33.34
N TYR A 505 -11.88 -13.23 -33.00
CA TYR A 505 -12.55 -12.00 -33.43
C TYR A 505 -12.80 -11.12 -32.21
N TYR A 506 -12.42 -9.86 -32.28
CA TYR A 506 -12.53 -8.91 -31.19
C TYR A 506 -13.68 -7.92 -31.38
N LEU A 507 -14.27 -7.48 -30.26
CA LEU A 507 -15.36 -6.52 -30.25
C LEU A 507 -14.90 -5.18 -30.84
N PRO A 508 -15.68 -4.57 -31.75
CA PRO A 508 -15.36 -3.25 -32.31
C PRO A 508 -15.65 -2.13 -31.31
N LYS A 509 -15.19 -0.93 -31.65
CA LYS A 509 -15.54 0.29 -30.91
C LYS A 509 -17.04 0.44 -30.72
N GLY A 510 -17.43 0.91 -29.55
CA GLY A 510 -18.83 1.19 -29.25
C GLY A 510 -19.21 0.94 -27.80
N ASN A 511 -20.50 1.22 -27.52
CA ASN A 511 -21.11 0.99 -26.22
C ASN A 511 -21.85 -0.33 -26.22
N TYR A 512 -21.68 -1.09 -25.16
CA TYR A 512 -22.29 -2.39 -24.91
C TYR A 512 -22.90 -2.41 -23.50
N GLN A 513 -23.83 -3.34 -23.27
CA GLN A 513 -24.32 -3.68 -21.94
C GLN A 513 -23.64 -4.96 -21.48
N ILE A 514 -23.20 -5.00 -20.25
CA ILE A 514 -22.75 -6.21 -19.57
C ILE A 514 -23.86 -6.62 -18.62
N ILE A 515 -24.36 -7.82 -18.76
CA ILE A 515 -25.40 -8.38 -17.90
C ILE A 515 -24.76 -9.46 -17.03
N PHE A 516 -24.90 -9.33 -15.72
CA PHE A 516 -24.46 -10.30 -14.72
C PHE A 516 -25.71 -11.00 -14.19
N GLU A 517 -25.77 -12.32 -14.31
CA GLU A 517 -26.89 -13.16 -13.87
C GLU A 517 -26.41 -14.22 -12.88
N SER A 518 -27.17 -14.43 -11.81
CA SER A 518 -27.03 -15.53 -10.87
C SER A 518 -28.42 -15.86 -10.31
N ASP A 519 -28.55 -16.87 -9.46
CA ASP A 519 -29.82 -17.28 -8.86
C ASP A 519 -30.50 -16.11 -8.12
N GLY A 520 -31.58 -15.58 -8.72
CA GLY A 520 -32.38 -14.47 -8.18
C GLY A 520 -31.73 -13.08 -8.30
N PHE A 521 -30.70 -12.94 -9.13
CA PHE A 521 -29.95 -11.69 -9.29
C PHE A 521 -29.70 -11.42 -10.78
N GLU A 522 -29.96 -10.19 -11.21
CA GLU A 522 -29.60 -9.66 -12.53
C GLU A 522 -29.19 -8.20 -12.40
N GLU A 523 -28.02 -7.86 -12.90
CA GLU A 523 -27.49 -6.49 -12.88
C GLU A 523 -26.89 -6.14 -14.23
N GLU A 524 -27.16 -4.92 -14.70
CA GLU A 524 -26.62 -4.39 -15.94
C GLU A 524 -25.55 -3.31 -15.68
N ARG A 525 -24.51 -3.32 -16.48
CA ARG A 525 -23.44 -2.32 -16.49
C ARG A 525 -23.09 -1.93 -17.92
N THR A 526 -22.44 -0.78 -18.08
CA THR A 526 -22.02 -0.30 -19.41
C THR A 526 -20.58 -0.71 -19.69
N LEU A 527 -20.31 -1.15 -20.94
CA LEU A 527 -18.95 -1.30 -21.48
C LEU A 527 -18.75 -0.32 -22.63
N VAL A 528 -17.70 0.48 -22.54
CA VAL A 528 -17.28 1.42 -23.60
C VAL A 528 -15.95 0.96 -24.17
N ILE A 529 -15.92 0.69 -25.48
CA ILE A 529 -14.69 0.43 -26.24
C ILE A 529 -14.45 1.64 -27.13
N GLU A 530 -13.47 2.50 -26.80
CA GLU A 530 -13.19 3.79 -27.43
C GLU A 530 -11.85 3.87 -28.18
#